data_895e1101860fd8c5a51bd4d41c704495
#
_entry.id   895e1101860fd8c5a51bd4d41c704495
#
_cell.length_a   1.000
_cell.length_b   1.000
_cell.length_c   1.000
_cell.angle_alpha   90.00
_cell.angle_beta   90.00
_cell.angle_gamma   90.00
#
_symmetry.space_group_name_H-M   'P 1'
#
loop_
_entity.id
_entity.type
_entity.pdbx_description
1 polymer ?
#
loop_
_entity_poly.entity_id
_entity_poly.type
_entity_poly.pdbx_seq_one_letter_code
_entity_poly.pdbx_strand_id
1 'polypeptide(L)'
;VTTGPGTPTGAEAGPRGVRARPDATDRALIRAARLGDDLAFRQIVDRYGPQMYRYAVRLVGGSESDAAEAVQEAFISAWRGLDAFRGESSLRTWLFRLVHRRAVDLQRKRKPTPVTDEALTGLVAPAVDNALQHVLDEELLHELQAALNELPWQQRAAWLLREVEEHSYEEIGEALGVPVSSVRGLLHRGRRTLAERMSRWR
;
A
#
# COMPACT_ATOMS: atom_id res chain seq x y z
N VAL A 1 -18.39 -3.12 -57.51
CA VAL A 1 -17.75 -4.05 -56.54
C VAL A 1 -16.55 -3.34 -55.94
N THR A 2 -16.75 -2.75 -54.76
CA THR A 2 -15.69 -1.98 -54.11
C THR A 2 -15.46 -2.61 -52.73
N THR A 3 -14.33 -3.27 -52.62
CA THR A 3 -13.82 -3.87 -51.39
C THR A 3 -13.19 -2.78 -50.53
N GLY A 4 -13.75 -2.52 -49.34
CA GLY A 4 -13.16 -1.64 -48.34
C GLY A 4 -12.12 -2.40 -47.47
N PRO A 5 -11.01 -1.78 -47.12
CA PRO A 5 -10.02 -2.41 -46.23
C PRO A 5 -10.46 -2.34 -44.77
N GLY A 6 -10.42 -3.49 -44.09
CA GLY A 6 -10.63 -3.59 -42.66
C GLY A 6 -9.53 -2.91 -41.90
N THR A 7 -9.93 -2.09 -40.94
CA THR A 7 -9.04 -1.41 -39.96
C THR A 7 -8.59 -2.42 -38.91
N PRO A 8 -7.32 -2.62 -38.63
CA PRO A 8 -6.89 -3.39 -37.48
C PRO A 8 -7.10 -2.56 -36.22
N THR A 9 -7.90 -3.08 -35.32
CA THR A 9 -8.07 -2.59 -33.95
C THR A 9 -6.70 -2.58 -33.24
N GLY A 10 -6.12 -1.41 -33.12
CA GLY A 10 -4.91 -1.21 -32.32
C GLY A 10 -5.19 -1.49 -30.88
N ALA A 11 -4.59 -2.55 -30.35
CA ALA A 11 -4.46 -2.74 -28.91
C ALA A 11 -3.60 -1.60 -28.38
N GLU A 12 -4.21 -0.63 -27.70
CA GLU A 12 -3.49 0.40 -26.96
C GLU A 12 -2.65 -0.28 -25.88
N ALA A 13 -1.37 -0.43 -26.15
CA ALA A 13 -0.36 -0.71 -25.15
C ALA A 13 -0.31 0.51 -24.24
N GLY A 14 -0.95 0.39 -23.06
CA GLY A 14 -0.82 1.40 -22.00
C GLY A 14 0.65 1.69 -21.71
N PRO A 15 0.99 2.93 -21.28
CA PRO A 15 2.36 3.35 -21.11
C PRO A 15 3.11 2.36 -20.22
N ARG A 16 4.25 1.89 -20.72
CA ARG A 16 5.17 1.01 -19.96
C ARG A 16 5.57 1.77 -18.71
N GLY A 17 5.14 1.26 -17.53
CA GLY A 17 5.36 1.90 -16.24
C GLY A 17 6.86 2.14 -16.00
N VAL A 18 7.23 3.38 -16.03
CA VAL A 18 8.56 3.82 -15.60
C VAL A 18 8.60 3.64 -14.09
N ARG A 19 9.50 2.81 -13.58
CA ARG A 19 9.73 2.71 -12.13
C ARG A 19 10.05 4.09 -11.58
N ALA A 20 9.22 4.59 -10.67
CA ALA A 20 9.46 5.87 -10.04
C ALA A 20 10.78 5.80 -9.25
N ARG A 21 11.68 6.73 -9.55
CA ARG A 21 12.94 6.91 -8.80
C ARG A 21 12.74 7.97 -7.72
N PRO A 22 13.61 8.00 -6.68
CA PRO A 22 13.57 9.07 -5.69
C PRO A 22 13.62 10.44 -6.37
N ASP A 23 12.78 11.38 -5.93
CA ASP A 23 12.80 12.75 -6.41
C ASP A 23 14.09 13.49 -5.97
N ALA A 24 14.27 14.74 -6.39
CA ALA A 24 15.49 15.49 -6.08
C ALA A 24 15.63 15.73 -4.57
N THR A 25 14.50 15.98 -3.87
CA THR A 25 14.45 16.20 -2.42
C THR A 25 14.79 14.92 -1.67
N ASP A 26 14.18 13.78 -2.04
CA ASP A 26 14.48 12.49 -1.43
C ASP A 26 15.96 12.11 -1.59
N ARG A 27 16.53 12.34 -2.78
CA ARG A 27 17.96 12.08 -3.02
C ARG A 27 18.86 12.93 -2.12
N ALA A 28 18.50 14.19 -1.88
CA ALA A 28 19.24 15.05 -0.98
C ALA A 28 19.15 14.55 0.46
N LEU A 29 17.94 14.22 0.94
CA LEU A 29 17.72 13.70 2.30
C LEU A 29 18.43 12.36 2.53
N ILE A 30 18.34 11.42 1.57
CA ILE A 30 19.04 10.13 1.65
C ILE A 30 20.53 10.35 1.75
N ARG A 31 21.11 11.25 0.95
CA ARG A 31 22.56 11.52 0.98
C ARG A 31 23.00 12.11 2.30
N ALA A 32 22.27 13.11 2.82
CA ALA A 32 22.58 13.74 4.11
C ALA A 32 22.46 12.72 5.27
N ALA A 33 21.38 11.94 5.30
CA ALA A 33 21.17 10.93 6.33
C ALA A 33 22.27 9.83 6.32
N ARG A 34 22.75 9.41 5.14
CA ARG A 34 23.89 8.48 5.01
C ARG A 34 25.20 9.05 5.56
N LEU A 35 25.34 10.36 5.58
CA LEU A 35 26.50 11.04 6.19
C LEU A 35 26.33 11.28 7.69
N GLY A 36 25.26 10.74 8.30
CA GLY A 36 25.00 10.85 9.73
C GLY A 36 24.18 12.08 10.12
N ASP A 37 23.51 12.73 9.18
CA ASP A 37 22.60 13.84 9.48
C ASP A 37 21.24 13.29 9.96
N ASP A 38 21.06 13.22 11.28
CA ASP A 38 19.83 12.78 11.93
C ASP A 38 18.63 13.67 11.57
N LEU A 39 18.84 14.96 11.29
CA LEU A 39 17.77 15.87 10.91
C LEU A 39 17.23 15.53 9.51
N ALA A 40 18.10 15.11 8.60
CA ALA A 40 17.67 14.67 7.27
C ALA A 40 16.79 13.41 7.36
N PHE A 41 17.15 12.46 8.22
CA PHE A 41 16.29 11.28 8.42
C PHE A 41 14.98 11.63 9.13
N ARG A 42 15.00 12.55 10.09
CA ARG A 42 13.77 13.05 10.72
C ARG A 42 12.81 13.65 9.68
N GLN A 43 13.32 14.43 8.72
CA GLN A 43 12.50 14.93 7.63
C GLN A 43 11.87 13.83 6.76
N ILE A 44 12.58 12.70 6.56
CA ILE A 44 12.01 11.51 5.91
C ILE A 44 10.85 10.94 6.75
N VAL A 45 11.02 10.81 8.07
CA VAL A 45 9.98 10.33 8.98
C VAL A 45 8.77 11.25 8.97
N ASP A 46 8.98 12.57 9.07
CA ASP A 46 7.90 13.57 9.07
C ASP A 46 7.11 13.56 7.75
N ARG A 47 7.80 13.37 6.63
CA ARG A 47 7.20 13.36 5.29
C ARG A 47 6.37 12.11 5.02
N TYR A 48 6.84 10.95 5.42
CA TYR A 48 6.25 9.65 5.05
C TYR A 48 5.49 8.96 6.21
N GLY A 49 5.81 9.30 7.45
CA GLY A 49 5.23 8.67 8.64
C GLY A 49 3.70 8.69 8.68
N PRO A 50 3.07 9.86 8.47
CA PRO A 50 1.60 9.92 8.49
C PRO A 50 0.92 9.03 7.44
N GLN A 51 1.48 8.93 6.23
CA GLN A 51 0.95 8.06 5.18
C GLN A 51 1.12 6.59 5.53
N MET A 52 2.32 6.21 5.99
CA MET A 52 2.65 4.85 6.42
C MET A 52 1.76 4.40 7.58
N TYR A 53 1.49 5.30 8.53
CA TYR A 53 0.62 5.00 9.67
C TYR A 53 -0.83 4.77 9.22
N ARG A 54 -1.39 5.65 8.40
CA ARG A 54 -2.76 5.48 7.86
C ARG A 54 -2.90 4.17 7.07
N TYR A 55 -1.91 3.85 6.24
CA TYR A 55 -1.86 2.58 5.51
C TYR A 55 -1.82 1.40 6.49
N ALA A 56 -0.91 1.43 7.47
CA ALA A 56 -0.74 0.35 8.45
C ALA A 56 -2.03 0.11 9.25
N VAL A 57 -2.67 1.16 9.78
CA VAL A 57 -3.94 1.04 10.55
C VAL A 57 -5.00 0.31 9.72
N ARG A 58 -5.23 0.73 8.48
CA ARG A 58 -6.22 0.09 7.61
C ARG A 58 -5.83 -1.34 7.24
N LEU A 59 -4.54 -1.58 7.06
CA LEU A 59 -4.02 -2.90 6.70
C LEU A 59 -4.18 -3.91 7.84
N VAL A 60 -3.87 -3.52 9.09
CA VAL A 60 -3.96 -4.41 10.27
C VAL A 60 -5.37 -4.48 10.87
N GLY A 61 -6.37 -3.92 10.19
CA GLY A 61 -7.76 -4.00 10.62
C GLY A 61 -8.15 -2.99 11.71
N GLY A 62 -7.45 -1.85 11.80
CA GLY A 62 -7.73 -0.75 12.72
C GLY A 62 -6.98 -0.80 14.05
N SER A 63 -6.10 -1.78 14.27
CA SER A 63 -5.27 -1.83 15.48
C SER A 63 -4.20 -0.73 15.43
N GLU A 64 -4.41 0.34 16.19
CA GLU A 64 -3.45 1.46 16.26
C GLU A 64 -2.12 1.03 16.85
N SER A 65 -2.13 0.16 17.86
CA SER A 65 -0.91 -0.34 18.49
C SER A 65 -0.05 -1.15 17.51
N ASP A 66 -0.68 -2.02 16.69
CA ASP A 66 0.03 -2.80 15.68
C ASP A 66 0.54 -1.90 14.54
N ALA A 67 -0.25 -0.92 14.16
CA ALA A 67 0.14 0.03 13.14
C ALA A 67 1.35 0.85 13.59
N ALA A 68 1.33 1.36 14.83
CA ALA A 68 2.44 2.10 15.43
C ALA A 68 3.71 1.24 15.50
N GLU A 69 3.61 -0.01 15.98
CA GLU A 69 4.72 -0.95 16.02
C GLU A 69 5.27 -1.23 14.60
N ALA A 70 4.39 -1.51 13.63
CA ALA A 70 4.80 -1.76 12.25
C ALA A 70 5.57 -0.59 11.63
N VAL A 71 5.09 0.64 11.84
CA VAL A 71 5.70 1.86 11.32
C VAL A 71 7.02 2.16 12.01
N GLN A 72 7.08 2.04 13.33
CA GLN A 72 8.31 2.24 14.10
C GLN A 72 9.40 1.27 13.64
N GLU A 73 9.09 -0.03 13.58
CA GLU A 73 10.03 -1.06 13.13
C GLU A 73 10.44 -0.88 11.67
N ALA A 74 9.54 -0.38 10.82
CA ALA A 74 9.86 -0.05 9.44
C ALA A 74 10.88 1.10 9.36
N PHE A 75 10.72 2.17 10.14
CA PHE A 75 11.69 3.27 10.16
C PHE A 75 13.02 2.87 10.78
N ILE A 76 13.04 2.02 11.82
CA ILE A 76 14.28 1.44 12.35
C ILE A 76 14.99 0.62 11.25
N SER A 77 14.23 -0.17 10.50
CA SER A 77 14.77 -0.95 9.38
C SER A 77 15.25 -0.04 8.24
N ALA A 78 14.53 1.06 7.98
CA ALA A 78 14.93 2.06 6.99
C ALA A 78 16.23 2.74 7.37
N TRP A 79 16.37 3.18 8.62
CA TRP A 79 17.60 3.78 9.13
C TRP A 79 18.80 2.85 8.94
N ARG A 80 18.68 1.61 9.38
CA ARG A 80 19.74 0.59 9.26
C ARG A 80 20.05 0.17 7.82
N GLY A 81 19.05 0.24 6.95
CA GLY A 81 19.15 -0.21 5.55
C GLY A 81 19.38 0.92 4.55
N LEU A 82 19.47 2.18 5.00
CA LEU A 82 19.52 3.34 4.11
C LEU A 82 20.77 3.32 3.20
N ASP A 83 21.91 2.86 3.73
CA ASP A 83 23.15 2.74 2.96
C ASP A 83 23.02 1.76 1.79
N ALA A 84 22.26 0.68 2.00
CA ALA A 84 22.00 -0.34 0.98
C ALA A 84 20.88 0.04 -0.01
N PHE A 85 20.15 1.12 0.22
CA PHE A 85 19.10 1.58 -0.68
C PHE A 85 19.70 2.12 -1.98
N ARG A 86 19.54 1.38 -3.08
CA ARG A 86 20.16 1.71 -4.39
C ARG A 86 19.39 2.71 -5.23
N GLY A 87 18.21 3.15 -4.80
CA GLY A 87 17.34 4.07 -5.58
C GLY A 87 16.76 3.42 -6.84
N GLU A 88 16.63 2.09 -6.86
CA GLU A 88 15.98 1.33 -7.94
C GLU A 88 14.47 1.55 -7.96
N SER A 89 13.90 1.97 -6.82
CA SER A 89 12.53 2.44 -6.65
C SER A 89 12.49 3.84 -6.02
N SER A 90 11.29 4.41 -5.90
CA SER A 90 11.11 5.62 -5.10
C SER A 90 11.38 5.32 -3.61
N LEU A 91 11.83 6.34 -2.85
CA LEU A 91 11.96 6.21 -1.40
C LEU A 91 10.62 5.81 -0.77
N ARG A 92 9.53 6.39 -1.26
CA ARG A 92 8.17 6.09 -0.83
C ARG A 92 7.85 4.60 -0.99
N THR A 93 8.01 4.03 -2.18
CA THR A 93 7.75 2.62 -2.46
C THR A 93 8.59 1.70 -1.57
N TRP A 94 9.86 2.03 -1.37
CA TRP A 94 10.75 1.27 -0.50
C TRP A 94 10.28 1.28 0.97
N LEU A 95 9.86 2.44 1.48
CA LEU A 95 9.33 2.57 2.84
C LEU A 95 8.01 1.78 3.01
N PHE A 96 7.08 1.87 2.03
CA PHE A 96 5.85 1.09 2.07
C PHE A 96 6.11 -0.43 2.05
N ARG A 97 7.14 -0.89 1.33
CA ARG A 97 7.58 -2.29 1.39
C ARG A 97 8.02 -2.69 2.80
N LEU A 98 8.75 -1.83 3.50
CA LEU A 98 9.18 -2.11 4.87
C LEU A 98 8.01 -2.21 5.84
N VAL A 99 7.07 -1.24 5.79
CA VAL A 99 5.84 -1.28 6.62
C VAL A 99 5.01 -2.52 6.30
N HIS A 100 4.80 -2.82 5.03
CA HIS A 100 4.04 -3.99 4.62
C HIS A 100 4.63 -5.28 5.23
N ARG A 101 5.94 -5.47 5.11
CA ARG A 101 6.63 -6.64 5.68
C ARG A 101 6.43 -6.73 7.19
N ARG A 102 6.58 -5.62 7.92
CA ARG A 102 6.40 -5.60 9.38
C ARG A 102 4.97 -5.89 9.78
N ALA A 103 4.00 -5.32 9.08
CA ALA A 103 2.59 -5.62 9.33
C ALA A 103 2.26 -7.10 9.10
N VAL A 104 2.81 -7.72 8.04
CA VAL A 104 2.67 -9.18 7.80
C VAL A 104 3.30 -9.98 8.94
N ASP A 105 4.50 -9.63 9.38
CA ASP A 105 5.20 -10.34 10.46
C ASP A 105 4.41 -10.27 11.80
N LEU A 106 3.83 -9.12 12.11
CA LEU A 106 2.97 -8.96 13.30
C LEU A 106 1.72 -9.84 13.21
N GLN A 107 1.06 -9.87 12.07
CA GLN A 107 -0.11 -10.71 11.86
C GLN A 107 0.22 -12.21 11.98
N ARG A 108 1.37 -12.65 11.47
CA ARG A 108 1.85 -14.04 11.60
C ARG A 108 2.12 -14.42 13.04
N LYS A 109 2.69 -13.53 13.86
CA LYS A 109 2.95 -13.78 15.27
C LYS A 109 1.66 -13.99 16.08
N ARG A 110 0.57 -13.30 15.70
CA ARG A 110 -0.73 -13.42 16.39
C ARG A 110 -1.53 -14.67 16.02
N LYS A 111 -1.29 -15.25 14.82
CA LYS A 111 -1.93 -16.48 14.37
C LYS A 111 -0.85 -17.55 14.15
N PRO A 112 -0.67 -18.54 15.05
CA PRO A 112 0.35 -19.59 14.91
C PRO A 112 0.05 -20.62 13.82
N THR A 113 -1.00 -20.45 13.02
CA THR A 113 -1.35 -21.33 11.91
C THR A 113 -0.72 -20.83 10.59
N PRO A 114 -0.28 -21.72 9.66
CA PRO A 114 0.23 -21.29 8.36
C PRO A 114 -0.77 -20.36 7.68
N VAL A 115 -0.34 -19.14 7.38
CA VAL A 115 -1.15 -18.14 6.72
C VAL A 115 -1.24 -18.53 5.25
N THR A 116 -2.22 -19.34 4.89
CA THR A 116 -2.76 -19.33 3.55
C THR A 116 -3.56 -18.03 3.39
N ASP A 117 -3.56 -17.44 2.20
CA ASP A 117 -4.21 -16.16 1.85
C ASP A 117 -5.68 -16.04 2.33
N GLU A 118 -6.31 -17.16 2.67
CA GLU A 118 -7.71 -17.27 3.10
C GLU A 118 -7.93 -17.09 4.61
N ALA A 119 -6.87 -17.18 5.44
CA ALA A 119 -7.03 -17.27 6.92
C ALA A 119 -6.98 -15.92 7.65
N LEU A 120 -6.78 -14.79 6.97
CA LEU A 120 -6.68 -13.45 7.59
C LEU A 120 -8.00 -12.67 7.58
N THR A 121 -9.13 -13.38 7.55
CA THR A 121 -10.45 -12.77 7.60
C THR A 121 -10.94 -12.69 9.06
N GLY A 122 -11.19 -11.49 9.53
CA GLY A 122 -12.02 -11.27 10.73
C GLY A 122 -11.32 -10.88 12.02
N LEU A 123 -10.89 -9.64 12.11
CA LEU A 123 -10.84 -8.87 13.35
C LEU A 123 -11.46 -7.50 13.08
N VAL A 124 -12.62 -7.27 13.66
CA VAL A 124 -13.29 -5.96 13.64
C VAL A 124 -12.54 -5.09 14.64
N ALA A 125 -11.99 -3.97 14.19
CA ALA A 125 -11.40 -2.97 15.06
C ALA A 125 -12.23 -1.67 15.00
N PRO A 126 -12.29 -0.89 16.10
CA PRO A 126 -13.04 0.35 16.13
C PRO A 126 -12.49 1.39 15.14
N ALA A 127 -13.38 2.26 14.69
CA ALA A 127 -13.12 3.31 13.74
C ALA A 127 -12.01 4.24 14.22
N VAL A 128 -11.04 4.53 13.35
CA VAL A 128 -10.05 5.57 13.58
C VAL A 128 -10.41 6.79 12.76
N ASP A 129 -10.67 7.84 13.52
CA ASP A 129 -11.02 9.16 13.09
C ASP A 129 -9.83 9.92 12.46
N ASN A 130 -10.16 10.84 11.55
CA ASN A 130 -9.43 12.02 11.12
C ASN A 130 -8.58 11.99 9.86
N ALA A 131 -9.12 12.60 8.88
CA ALA A 131 -8.69 13.66 7.95
C ALA A 131 -9.37 13.61 6.57
N LEU A 132 -10.37 12.75 6.37
CA LEU A 132 -11.26 12.78 5.19
C LEU A 132 -12.67 13.28 5.55
N GLN A 133 -12.75 14.06 6.59
CA GLN A 133 -13.97 14.48 7.27
C GLN A 133 -14.83 15.51 6.53
N HIS A 134 -14.82 15.58 5.24
CA HIS A 134 -15.68 16.61 4.66
C HIS A 134 -16.78 16.16 3.69
N VAL A 135 -17.02 14.90 3.41
CA VAL A 135 -18.17 14.52 2.55
C VAL A 135 -18.70 13.09 2.73
N LEU A 136 -18.06 12.22 3.46
CA LEU A 136 -18.56 10.86 3.62
C LEU A 136 -19.14 10.66 5.02
N ASP A 137 -20.37 10.16 5.09
CA ASP A 137 -20.96 9.74 6.36
C ASP A 137 -20.01 8.81 7.12
N GLU A 138 -19.87 9.03 8.43
CA GLU A 138 -19.06 8.15 9.31
C GLU A 138 -19.47 6.68 9.15
N GLU A 139 -20.74 6.45 8.89
CA GLU A 139 -21.29 5.13 8.61
C GLU A 139 -20.68 4.49 7.33
N LEU A 140 -20.52 5.27 6.26
CA LEU A 140 -19.90 4.78 5.02
C LEU A 140 -18.42 4.41 5.24
N LEU A 141 -17.68 5.21 5.99
CA LEU A 141 -16.28 4.93 6.31
C LEU A 141 -16.14 3.67 7.19
N HIS A 142 -17.03 3.51 8.17
CA HIS A 142 -17.07 2.32 9.00
C HIS A 142 -17.37 1.07 8.19
N GLU A 143 -18.36 1.11 7.31
CA GLU A 143 -18.70 0.00 6.41
C GLU A 143 -17.58 -0.32 5.43
N LEU A 144 -16.92 0.69 4.88
CA LEU A 144 -15.76 0.48 4.01
C LEU A 144 -14.63 -0.23 4.76
N GLN A 145 -14.33 0.19 6.00
CA GLN A 145 -13.32 -0.47 6.81
C GLN A 145 -13.71 -1.92 7.13
N ALA A 146 -14.99 -2.17 7.44
CA ALA A 146 -15.50 -3.52 7.66
C ALA A 146 -15.34 -4.39 6.40
N ALA A 147 -15.73 -3.85 5.24
CA ALA A 147 -15.58 -4.53 3.96
C ALA A 147 -14.11 -4.81 3.59
N LEU A 148 -13.21 -3.86 3.88
CA LEU A 148 -11.76 -4.07 3.71
C LEU A 148 -11.23 -5.19 4.61
N ASN A 149 -11.75 -5.32 5.84
CA ASN A 149 -11.34 -6.36 6.78
C ASN A 149 -11.74 -7.77 6.33
N GLU A 150 -12.76 -7.89 5.47
CA GLU A 150 -13.16 -9.17 4.87
C GLU A 150 -12.28 -9.58 3.68
N LEU A 151 -11.53 -8.64 3.09
CA LEU A 151 -10.63 -8.98 1.99
C LEU A 151 -9.46 -9.83 2.49
N PRO A 152 -9.02 -10.83 1.70
CA PRO A 152 -7.73 -11.46 1.89
C PRO A 152 -6.62 -10.40 1.94
N TRP A 153 -5.62 -10.62 2.81
CA TRP A 153 -4.58 -9.66 3.13
C TRP A 153 -3.92 -8.99 1.91
N GLN A 154 -3.51 -9.79 0.92
CA GLN A 154 -2.86 -9.25 -0.28
C GLN A 154 -3.81 -8.40 -1.14
N GLN A 155 -5.10 -8.74 -1.20
CA GLN A 155 -6.10 -7.95 -1.92
C GLN A 155 -6.33 -6.61 -1.22
N ARG A 156 -6.45 -6.61 0.12
CA ARG A 156 -6.55 -5.40 0.93
C ARG A 156 -5.33 -4.52 0.75
N ALA A 157 -4.13 -5.07 0.88
CA ALA A 157 -2.88 -4.33 0.71
C ALA A 157 -2.76 -3.71 -0.69
N ALA A 158 -3.03 -4.48 -1.74
CA ALA A 158 -2.99 -3.97 -3.11
C ALA A 158 -4.01 -2.86 -3.34
N TRP A 159 -5.23 -3.02 -2.81
CA TRP A 159 -6.29 -2.02 -2.92
C TRP A 159 -5.92 -0.72 -2.20
N LEU A 160 -5.44 -0.80 -0.95
CA LEU A 160 -5.01 0.38 -0.20
C LEU A 160 -3.87 1.12 -0.90
N LEU A 161 -2.86 0.41 -1.38
CA LEU A 161 -1.75 1.02 -2.13
C LEU A 161 -2.24 1.68 -3.42
N ARG A 162 -3.24 1.13 -4.09
CA ARG A 162 -3.75 1.68 -5.36
C ARG A 162 -4.69 2.85 -5.16
N GLU A 163 -5.74 2.65 -4.34
CA GLU A 163 -6.88 3.59 -4.27
C GLU A 163 -6.66 4.71 -3.23
N VAL A 164 -5.86 4.44 -2.20
CA VAL A 164 -5.60 5.42 -1.13
C VAL A 164 -4.23 6.08 -1.30
N GLU A 165 -3.22 5.27 -1.63
CA GLU A 165 -1.85 5.75 -1.73
C GLU A 165 -1.40 6.00 -3.19
N GLU A 166 -2.27 5.79 -4.18
CA GLU A 166 -2.07 6.11 -5.60
C GLU A 166 -0.80 5.50 -6.25
N HIS A 167 -0.31 4.37 -5.74
CA HIS A 167 0.83 3.67 -6.31
C HIS A 167 0.50 3.10 -7.70
N SER A 168 1.48 3.07 -8.58
CA SER A 168 1.42 2.34 -9.85
C SER A 168 1.41 0.82 -9.62
N TYR A 169 1.02 0.04 -10.62
CA TYR A 169 1.01 -1.42 -10.51
C TYR A 169 2.41 -2.00 -10.29
N GLU A 170 3.43 -1.36 -10.86
CA GLU A 170 4.83 -1.69 -10.69
C GLU A 170 5.28 -1.46 -9.25
N GLU A 171 4.94 -0.30 -8.68
CA GLU A 171 5.25 0.05 -7.29
C GLU A 171 4.53 -0.86 -6.30
N ILE A 172 3.25 -1.21 -6.57
CA ILE A 172 2.51 -2.18 -5.75
C ILE A 172 3.18 -3.55 -5.82
N GLY A 173 3.56 -4.00 -7.01
CA GLY A 173 4.28 -5.26 -7.18
C GLY A 173 5.57 -5.32 -6.38
N GLU A 174 6.33 -4.22 -6.37
CA GLU A 174 7.55 -4.09 -5.60
C GLU A 174 7.27 -4.05 -4.08
N ALA A 175 6.30 -3.25 -3.64
CA ALA A 175 5.95 -3.13 -2.22
C ALA A 175 5.45 -4.46 -1.63
N LEU A 176 4.65 -5.22 -2.38
CA LEU A 176 4.10 -6.51 -1.95
C LEU A 176 5.02 -7.70 -2.25
N GLY A 177 6.05 -7.52 -3.06
CA GLY A 177 6.95 -8.61 -3.48
C GLY A 177 6.30 -9.60 -4.45
N VAL A 178 5.38 -9.14 -5.31
CA VAL A 178 4.64 -9.97 -6.27
C VAL A 178 4.79 -9.44 -7.71
N PRO A 179 4.66 -10.30 -8.73
CA PRO A 179 4.65 -9.85 -10.12
C PRO A 179 3.51 -8.88 -10.42
N VAL A 180 3.71 -7.93 -11.34
CA VAL A 180 2.69 -6.96 -11.79
C VAL A 180 1.41 -7.65 -12.32
N SER A 181 1.55 -8.81 -12.96
CA SER A 181 0.40 -9.63 -13.38
C SER A 181 -0.48 -10.07 -12.21
N SER A 182 0.15 -10.43 -11.08
CA SER A 182 -0.57 -10.78 -9.84
C SER A 182 -1.29 -9.56 -9.24
N VAL A 183 -0.69 -8.37 -9.28
CA VAL A 183 -1.31 -7.12 -8.79
C VAL A 183 -2.65 -6.86 -9.49
N ARG A 184 -2.71 -7.04 -10.83
CA ARG A 184 -3.96 -6.89 -11.58
C ARG A 184 -5.06 -7.83 -11.07
N GLY A 185 -4.72 -9.08 -10.82
CA GLY A 185 -5.64 -10.08 -10.27
C GLY A 185 -6.10 -9.74 -8.84
N LEU A 186 -5.18 -9.29 -7.98
CA LEU A 186 -5.50 -8.87 -6.62
C LEU A 186 -6.48 -7.69 -6.62
N LEU A 187 -6.19 -6.64 -7.39
CA LEU A 187 -7.04 -5.47 -7.53
C LEU A 187 -8.42 -5.80 -8.12
N HIS A 188 -8.46 -6.65 -9.16
CA HIS A 188 -9.73 -7.05 -9.76
C HIS A 188 -10.64 -7.76 -8.76
N ARG A 189 -10.10 -8.77 -8.03
CA ARG A 189 -10.87 -9.50 -7.00
C ARG A 189 -11.26 -8.59 -5.85
N GLY A 190 -10.34 -7.79 -5.31
CA GLY A 190 -10.63 -6.85 -4.22
C GLY A 190 -11.73 -5.86 -4.57
N ARG A 191 -11.65 -5.22 -5.76
CA ARG A 191 -12.68 -4.28 -6.23
C ARG A 191 -14.04 -4.95 -6.39
N ARG A 192 -14.08 -6.18 -6.92
CA ARG A 192 -15.34 -6.94 -7.07
C ARG A 192 -15.98 -7.20 -5.72
N THR A 193 -15.23 -7.75 -4.76
CA THR A 193 -15.74 -8.02 -3.41
C THR A 193 -16.24 -6.75 -2.73
N LEU A 194 -15.46 -5.65 -2.78
CA LEU A 194 -15.89 -4.37 -2.22
C LEU A 194 -17.13 -3.81 -2.91
N ALA A 195 -17.22 -3.90 -4.24
CA ALA A 195 -18.41 -3.45 -4.98
C ALA A 195 -19.67 -4.24 -4.61
N GLU A 196 -19.57 -5.55 -4.37
CA GLU A 196 -20.65 -6.40 -3.89
C GLU A 196 -21.07 -6.00 -2.46
N ARG A 197 -20.12 -5.82 -1.56
CA ARG A 197 -20.37 -5.44 -0.14
C ARG A 197 -20.92 -4.03 0.00
N MET A 198 -20.42 -3.09 -0.79
CA MET A 198 -20.82 -1.68 -0.75
C MET A 198 -22.00 -1.36 -1.71
N SER A 199 -22.72 -2.37 -2.22
CA SER A 199 -23.78 -2.17 -3.22
C SER A 199 -24.93 -1.28 -2.75
N ARG A 200 -25.21 -1.25 -1.44
CA ARG A 200 -26.24 -0.38 -0.83
C ARG A 200 -25.86 1.12 -0.82
N TRP A 201 -24.61 1.45 -1.08
CA TRP A 201 -24.08 2.82 -1.05
C TRP A 201 -23.89 3.43 -2.46
N ARG A 202 -24.44 2.80 -3.50
CA ARG A 202 -24.41 3.27 -4.90
C ARG A 202 -25.54 4.23 -5.20
#